data_8d2f0da7d1552d507ce95a4f13d8f05d
#
_entry.id   8d2f0da7d1552d507ce95a4f13d8f05d
#
_cell.length_a   1.000
_cell.length_b   1.000
_cell.length_c   1.000
_cell.angle_alpha   90.00
_cell.angle_beta   90.00
_cell.angle_gamma   90.00
#
_symmetry.space_group_name_H-M   'P 1'
#
loop_
_entity.id
_entity.type
_entity.pdbx_description
1 polymer ?
#
loop_
_entity_poly.entity_id
_entity_poly.type
_entity_poly.pdbx_seq_one_letter_code
_entity_poly.pdbx_strand_id
1 'polypeptide(L)'
;MADRRAVLVPGRGYDTRGPLFAYVGEALRRLGFDVHEVVWRTPAGFRLDQAPEWVAEQVTHVLDGADLLVAKSLGSFAAPLAADRGLRAVWLTPVLNEPVVVGGLGRATAPCLLVGGTADPLWDGAVARRLSPHVLEVPDADHSMLVPGPLARSAEALGRVCTAVEDFVR
;
A
#
# COMPACT_ATOMS: atom_id res chain seq x y z
N MET A 1 1.94 22.75 15.25
CA MET A 1 2.32 22.26 13.89
C MET A 1 1.09 21.54 13.35
N ALA A 2 0.72 21.73 12.09
CA ALA A 2 -0.34 20.91 11.53
C ALA A 2 0.11 19.46 11.59
N ASP A 3 -0.71 18.58 12.14
CA ASP A 3 -0.40 17.16 12.22
C ASP A 3 -0.41 16.60 10.79
N ARG A 4 0.66 15.92 10.39
CA ARG A 4 0.72 15.25 9.10
C ARG A 4 -0.33 14.15 9.07
N ARG A 5 -1.09 14.06 8.00
CA ARG A 5 -2.18 13.10 7.86
C ARG A 5 -1.80 11.93 6.95
N ALA A 6 -1.94 10.71 7.47
CA ALA A 6 -1.80 9.48 6.69
C ALA A 6 -3.15 8.77 6.56
N VAL A 7 -3.43 8.24 5.38
CA VAL A 7 -4.63 7.45 5.09
C VAL A 7 -4.24 6.02 4.78
N LEU A 8 -4.79 5.07 5.52
CA LEU A 8 -4.61 3.62 5.30
C LEU A 8 -5.79 3.07 4.50
N VAL A 9 -5.50 2.49 3.34
CA VAL A 9 -6.51 1.93 2.42
C VAL A 9 -6.33 0.42 2.31
N PRO A 10 -7.32 -0.38 2.76
CA PRO A 10 -7.19 -1.82 2.89
C PRO A 10 -7.17 -2.59 1.56
N GLY A 11 -6.90 -3.88 1.64
CA GLY A 11 -7.11 -4.85 0.56
C GLY A 11 -8.54 -5.39 0.53
N ARG A 12 -8.80 -6.38 -0.32
CA ARG A 12 -10.13 -7.00 -0.45
C ARG A 12 -10.43 -7.92 0.71
N GLY A 13 -9.67 -8.61 1.31
CA GLY A 13 -9.88 -9.50 2.46
C GLY A 13 -8.87 -9.25 3.58
N TYR A 14 -8.24 -8.08 3.54
CA TYR A 14 -7.19 -7.68 4.45
C TYR A 14 -7.47 -6.27 4.94
N ASP A 15 -8.09 -6.15 6.09
CA ASP A 15 -8.47 -4.88 6.67
C ASP A 15 -7.28 -4.19 7.40
N THR A 16 -7.51 -2.97 7.90
CA THR A 16 -6.49 -2.17 8.58
C THR A 16 -6.08 -2.71 9.95
N ARG A 17 -6.76 -3.73 10.47
CA ARG A 17 -6.38 -4.45 11.70
C ARG A 17 -5.38 -5.58 11.45
N GLY A 18 -5.16 -5.94 10.18
CA GLY A 18 -4.17 -6.94 9.81
C GLY A 18 -2.75 -6.50 10.18
N PRO A 19 -1.80 -7.43 10.39
CA PRO A 19 -0.48 -7.15 10.94
C PRO A 19 0.28 -6.03 10.20
N LEU A 20 0.27 -6.01 8.87
CA LEU A 20 0.95 -4.97 8.10
C LEU A 20 0.45 -3.57 8.47
N PHE A 21 -0.87 -3.35 8.46
CA PHE A 21 -1.43 -2.05 8.79
C PHE A 21 -1.34 -1.71 10.27
N ALA A 22 -1.53 -2.71 11.15
CA ALA A 22 -1.43 -2.48 12.59
C ALA A 22 -0.04 -1.94 12.98
N TYR A 23 1.01 -2.53 12.44
CA TYR A 23 2.39 -2.10 12.72
C TYR A 23 2.78 -0.84 11.96
N VAL A 24 2.46 -0.74 10.67
CA VAL A 24 2.74 0.47 9.88
C VAL A 24 1.96 1.67 10.43
N GLY A 25 0.70 1.50 10.77
CA GLY A 25 -0.11 2.56 11.38
C GLY A 25 0.46 3.05 12.71
N GLU A 26 0.91 2.12 13.56
CA GLU A 26 1.57 2.48 14.83
C GLU A 26 2.90 3.20 14.60
N ALA A 27 3.71 2.75 13.65
CA ALA A 27 4.95 3.43 13.28
C ALA A 27 4.69 4.88 12.82
N LEU A 28 3.66 5.08 11.99
CA LEU A 28 3.27 6.42 11.53
C LEU A 28 2.78 7.31 12.68
N ARG A 29 1.99 6.78 13.61
CA ARG A 29 1.56 7.54 14.81
C ARG A 29 2.74 7.99 15.65
N ARG A 30 3.71 7.10 15.86
CA ARG A 30 4.97 7.44 16.58
C ARG A 30 5.81 8.50 15.87
N LEU A 31 5.66 8.62 14.55
CA LEU A 31 6.32 9.66 13.74
C LEU A 31 5.48 10.94 13.62
N GLY A 32 4.37 11.05 14.38
CA GLY A 32 3.55 12.26 14.45
C GLY A 32 2.53 12.40 13.32
N PHE A 33 2.12 11.29 12.69
CA PHE A 33 0.98 11.31 11.78
C PHE A 33 -0.34 11.11 12.50
N ASP A 34 -1.35 11.89 12.12
CA ASP A 34 -2.75 11.54 12.33
C ASP A 34 -3.13 10.46 11.31
N VAL A 35 -3.48 9.26 11.78
CA VAL A 35 -3.71 8.09 10.94
C VAL A 35 -5.20 7.82 10.80
N HIS A 36 -5.72 8.05 9.60
CA HIS A 36 -7.09 7.72 9.21
C HIS A 36 -7.15 6.34 8.55
N GLU A 37 -7.98 5.46 9.05
CA GLU A 37 -8.16 4.10 8.55
C GLU A 37 -9.46 3.97 7.75
N VAL A 38 -9.35 3.64 6.46
CA VAL A 38 -10.51 3.36 5.62
C VAL A 38 -11.05 1.97 5.97
N VAL A 39 -12.34 1.90 6.21
CA VAL A 39 -13.05 0.64 6.43
C VAL A 39 -14.03 0.42 5.29
N TRP A 40 -13.82 -0.67 4.56
CA TRP A 40 -14.73 -1.02 3.48
C TRP A 40 -15.06 -2.52 3.43
N ARG A 41 -16.11 -2.84 2.73
CA ARG A 41 -16.48 -4.21 2.36
C ARG A 41 -16.87 -4.20 0.88
N THR A 42 -16.20 -5.03 0.09
CA THR A 42 -16.57 -5.17 -1.32
C THR A 42 -17.98 -5.74 -1.45
N PRO A 43 -18.79 -5.28 -2.42
CA PRO A 43 -20.12 -5.82 -2.67
C PRO A 43 -20.10 -7.31 -2.98
N ALA A 44 -21.22 -7.99 -2.77
CA ALA A 44 -21.39 -9.37 -3.24
C ALA A 44 -21.22 -9.43 -4.77
N GLY A 45 -20.46 -10.40 -5.26
CA GLY A 45 -20.18 -10.53 -6.69
C GLY A 45 -19.19 -9.49 -7.25
N PHE A 46 -18.48 -8.74 -6.41
CA PHE A 46 -17.49 -7.76 -6.84
C PHE A 46 -16.42 -8.38 -7.74
N ARG A 47 -16.20 -7.76 -8.89
CA ARG A 47 -15.23 -8.17 -9.91
C ARG A 47 -14.09 -7.15 -9.98
N LEU A 48 -12.92 -7.61 -10.39
CA LEU A 48 -11.72 -6.77 -10.42
C LEU A 48 -11.80 -5.63 -11.45
N ASP A 49 -12.54 -5.82 -12.54
CA ASP A 49 -12.80 -4.78 -13.54
C ASP A 49 -13.59 -3.58 -13.00
N GLN A 50 -14.30 -3.74 -11.89
CA GLN A 50 -15.00 -2.67 -11.17
C GLN A 50 -14.09 -1.92 -10.18
N ALA A 51 -12.90 -2.44 -9.91
CA ALA A 51 -12.03 -1.91 -8.86
C ALA A 51 -11.60 -0.46 -9.07
N PRO A 52 -11.23 0.00 -10.28
CA PRO A 52 -10.78 1.38 -10.48
C PRO A 52 -11.81 2.41 -10.04
N GLU A 53 -13.05 2.25 -10.49
CA GLU A 53 -14.15 3.16 -10.18
C GLU A 53 -14.58 3.04 -8.72
N TRP A 54 -14.80 1.81 -8.26
CA TRP A 54 -15.24 1.55 -6.90
C TRP A 54 -14.24 2.05 -5.84
N VAL A 55 -12.95 1.78 -6.01
CA VAL A 55 -11.92 2.27 -5.08
C VAL A 55 -11.85 3.79 -5.11
N ALA A 56 -11.91 4.43 -6.29
CA ALA A 56 -11.93 5.88 -6.39
C ALA A 56 -13.11 6.49 -5.63
N GLU A 57 -14.30 5.94 -5.75
CA GLU A 57 -15.49 6.37 -5.00
C GLU A 57 -15.28 6.29 -3.49
N GLN A 58 -14.64 5.21 -3.00
CA GLN A 58 -14.42 5.02 -1.57
C GLN A 58 -13.39 6.00 -0.98
N VAL A 59 -12.38 6.41 -1.76
CA VAL A 59 -11.23 7.13 -1.20
C VAL A 59 -11.11 8.58 -1.62
N THR A 60 -11.84 9.05 -2.63
CA THR A 60 -11.70 10.41 -3.16
C THR A 60 -11.76 11.47 -2.05
N HIS A 61 -12.77 11.43 -1.19
CA HIS A 61 -12.93 12.44 -0.14
C HIS A 61 -12.00 12.22 1.06
N VAL A 62 -11.65 10.96 1.37
CA VAL A 62 -10.77 10.69 2.51
C VAL A 62 -9.31 11.07 2.24
N LEU A 63 -8.92 11.16 0.96
CA LEU A 63 -7.59 11.62 0.57
C LEU A 63 -7.44 13.15 0.53
N ASP A 64 -8.53 13.91 0.75
CA ASP A 64 -8.44 15.37 0.81
C ASP A 64 -7.64 15.79 2.04
N GLY A 65 -6.57 16.55 1.83
CA GLY A 65 -5.64 16.98 2.87
C GLY A 65 -4.74 15.88 3.44
N ALA A 66 -4.62 14.73 2.78
CA ALA A 66 -3.65 13.71 3.15
C ALA A 66 -2.23 14.08 2.69
N ASP A 67 -1.24 13.80 3.54
CA ASP A 67 0.19 13.94 3.24
C ASP A 67 0.80 12.61 2.77
N LEU A 68 0.17 11.50 3.17
CA LEU A 68 0.64 10.15 2.87
C LEU A 68 -0.53 9.19 2.66
N LEU A 69 -0.45 8.42 1.60
CA LEU A 69 -1.31 7.26 1.36
C LEU A 69 -0.54 5.97 1.67
N VAL A 70 -1.13 5.05 2.42
CA VAL A 70 -0.64 3.67 2.56
C VAL A 70 -1.75 2.74 2.10
N ALA A 71 -1.54 2.04 1.00
CA ALA A 71 -2.59 1.19 0.42
C ALA A 71 -2.07 -0.22 0.14
N LYS A 72 -2.94 -1.22 0.33
CA LYS A 72 -2.62 -2.63 0.11
C LYS A 72 -3.50 -3.26 -0.96
N SER A 73 -2.89 -4.04 -1.85
CA SER A 73 -3.60 -4.93 -2.78
C SER A 73 -4.71 -4.20 -3.55
N LEU A 74 -5.99 -4.49 -3.33
CA LEU A 74 -7.13 -3.78 -3.93
C LEU A 74 -7.01 -2.26 -3.76
N GLY A 75 -6.48 -1.79 -2.63
CA GLY A 75 -6.23 -0.37 -2.39
C GLY A 75 -5.27 0.27 -3.40
N SER A 76 -4.44 -0.51 -4.10
CA SER A 76 -3.53 0.01 -5.13
C SER A 76 -4.24 0.55 -6.37
N PHE A 77 -5.52 0.26 -6.57
CA PHE A 77 -6.34 0.92 -7.58
C PHE A 77 -6.57 2.42 -7.30
N ALA A 78 -6.18 2.92 -6.13
CA ALA A 78 -6.08 4.36 -5.85
C ALA A 78 -4.86 5.03 -6.52
N ALA A 79 -3.97 4.29 -7.18
CA ALA A 79 -2.75 4.83 -7.79
C ALA A 79 -2.99 5.97 -8.80
N PRO A 80 -3.98 5.91 -9.71
CA PRO A 80 -4.30 7.03 -10.57
C PRO A 80 -4.67 8.30 -9.80
N LEU A 81 -5.49 8.17 -8.75
CA LEU A 81 -5.93 9.29 -7.93
C LEU A 81 -4.78 9.89 -7.11
N ALA A 82 -3.89 9.05 -6.58
CA ALA A 82 -2.68 9.48 -5.88
C ALA A 82 -1.74 10.26 -6.83
N ALA A 83 -1.59 9.79 -8.07
CA ALA A 83 -0.80 10.47 -9.10
C ALA A 83 -1.38 11.85 -9.44
N ASP A 84 -2.69 11.92 -9.68
CA ASP A 84 -3.39 13.17 -10.03
C ASP A 84 -3.30 14.22 -8.91
N ARG A 85 -3.15 13.80 -7.65
CA ARG A 85 -3.00 14.67 -6.48
C ARG A 85 -1.55 14.95 -6.09
N GLY A 86 -0.58 14.32 -6.75
CA GLY A 86 0.83 14.40 -6.35
C GLY A 86 1.05 13.89 -4.92
N LEU A 87 0.32 12.86 -4.52
CA LEU A 87 0.31 12.34 -3.16
C LEU A 87 1.43 11.31 -2.96
N ARG A 88 2.24 11.52 -1.93
CA ARG A 88 3.26 10.56 -1.49
C ARG A 88 2.60 9.26 -1.04
N ALA A 89 3.16 8.11 -1.41
CA ALA A 89 2.47 6.86 -1.15
C ALA A 89 3.39 5.69 -0.80
N VAL A 90 2.85 4.77 0.00
CA VAL A 90 3.40 3.43 0.28
C VAL A 90 2.41 2.39 -0.26
N TRP A 91 2.89 1.53 -1.14
CA TRP A 91 2.10 0.50 -1.77
C TRP A 91 2.52 -0.87 -1.24
N LEU A 92 1.70 -1.46 -0.40
CA LEU A 92 1.91 -2.79 0.19
C LEU A 92 1.28 -3.85 -0.71
N THR A 93 2.09 -4.73 -1.24
CA THR A 93 1.67 -5.79 -2.18
C THR A 93 0.71 -5.27 -3.28
N PRO A 94 1.13 -4.24 -4.05
CA PRO A 94 0.30 -3.66 -5.09
C PRO A 94 0.04 -4.67 -6.21
N VAL A 95 -1.08 -4.50 -6.92
CA VAL A 95 -1.49 -5.37 -8.04
C VAL A 95 -0.76 -4.94 -9.32
N LEU A 96 0.50 -5.36 -9.48
CA LEU A 96 1.37 -4.89 -10.57
C LEU A 96 1.12 -5.59 -11.93
N ASN A 97 0.18 -6.53 -12.00
CA ASN A 97 -0.31 -7.10 -13.25
C ASN A 97 -1.54 -6.36 -13.81
N GLU A 98 -2.02 -5.30 -13.14
CA GLU A 98 -3.14 -4.48 -13.59
C GLU A 98 -2.64 -3.20 -14.27
N PRO A 99 -2.95 -2.99 -15.57
CA PRO A 99 -2.47 -1.83 -16.33
C PRO A 99 -2.85 -0.47 -15.72
N VAL A 100 -4.03 -0.37 -15.10
CA VAL A 100 -4.50 0.87 -14.47
C VAL A 100 -3.65 1.23 -13.25
N VAL A 101 -3.23 0.24 -12.45
CA VAL A 101 -2.34 0.44 -11.30
C VAL A 101 -0.96 0.85 -11.78
N VAL A 102 -0.37 0.08 -12.70
CA VAL A 102 0.96 0.37 -13.28
C VAL A 102 0.97 1.74 -13.96
N GLY A 103 -0.07 2.07 -14.73
CA GLY A 103 -0.20 3.38 -15.38
C GLY A 103 -0.33 4.54 -14.39
N GLY A 104 -1.07 4.35 -13.31
CA GLY A 104 -1.16 5.34 -12.21
C GLY A 104 0.19 5.55 -11.53
N LEU A 105 0.87 4.47 -11.15
CA LEU A 105 2.20 4.55 -10.55
C LEU A 105 3.24 5.20 -11.48
N GLY A 106 3.18 4.90 -12.78
CA GLY A 106 4.09 5.47 -13.79
C GLY A 106 3.88 6.97 -14.04
N ARG A 107 2.69 7.52 -13.73
CA ARG A 107 2.42 8.97 -13.83
C ARG A 107 2.70 9.73 -12.53
N ALA A 108 2.96 9.01 -11.43
CA ALA A 108 3.19 9.65 -10.14
C ALA A 108 4.43 10.57 -10.17
N THR A 109 4.26 11.80 -9.71
CA THR A 109 5.35 12.78 -9.56
C THR A 109 5.88 12.83 -8.13
N ALA A 110 5.06 12.47 -7.14
CA ALA A 110 5.49 12.32 -5.77
C ALA A 110 6.20 10.97 -5.54
N PRO A 111 7.16 10.90 -4.61
CA PRO A 111 7.84 9.65 -4.28
C PRO A 111 6.86 8.57 -3.80
N CYS A 112 7.13 7.33 -4.16
CA CYS A 112 6.42 6.20 -3.60
C CYS A 112 7.36 5.06 -3.20
N LEU A 113 6.98 4.32 -2.15
CA LEU A 113 7.61 3.07 -1.72
C LEU A 113 6.75 1.90 -2.21
N LEU A 114 7.37 0.95 -2.89
CA LEU A 114 6.74 -0.29 -3.32
C LEU A 114 7.26 -1.45 -2.47
N VAL A 115 6.35 -2.19 -1.84
CA VAL A 115 6.66 -3.34 -0.98
C VAL A 115 5.96 -4.57 -1.51
N GLY A 116 6.71 -5.64 -1.77
CA GLY A 116 6.14 -6.90 -2.23
C GLY A 116 7.02 -8.11 -1.93
N GLY A 117 6.52 -9.29 -2.24
CA GLY A 117 7.19 -10.55 -2.00
C GLY A 117 7.37 -11.35 -3.28
N THR A 118 8.47 -12.09 -3.38
CA THR A 118 8.79 -12.86 -4.62
C THR A 118 7.86 -14.04 -4.87
N ALA A 119 7.14 -14.52 -3.85
CA ALA A 119 6.12 -15.56 -3.98
C ALA A 119 4.69 -15.03 -4.20
N ASP A 120 4.50 -13.71 -4.25
CA ASP A 120 3.23 -13.08 -4.58
C ASP A 120 3.01 -13.07 -6.10
N PRO A 121 1.99 -13.76 -6.64
CA PRO A 121 1.75 -13.79 -8.09
C PRO A 121 1.31 -12.43 -8.68
N LEU A 122 0.93 -11.47 -7.84
CA LEU A 122 0.55 -10.10 -8.25
C LEU A 122 1.74 -9.14 -8.25
N TRP A 123 2.88 -9.56 -7.73
CA TRP A 123 4.12 -8.78 -7.68
C TRP A 123 5.00 -9.04 -8.90
N ASP A 124 5.55 -7.98 -9.46
CA ASP A 124 6.61 -8.03 -10.46
C ASP A 124 7.74 -7.07 -10.03
N GLY A 125 8.83 -7.65 -9.53
CA GLY A 125 9.96 -6.87 -9.04
C GLY A 125 10.68 -6.06 -10.14
N ALA A 126 10.64 -6.50 -11.40
CA ALA A 126 11.19 -5.72 -12.51
C ALA A 126 10.32 -4.50 -12.82
N VAL A 127 9.00 -4.67 -12.81
CA VAL A 127 8.04 -3.56 -12.93
C VAL A 127 8.23 -2.59 -11.76
N ALA A 128 8.27 -3.09 -10.53
CA ALA A 128 8.43 -2.25 -9.33
C ALA A 128 9.69 -1.37 -9.42
N ARG A 129 10.82 -1.93 -9.78
CA ARG A 129 12.10 -1.19 -9.91
C ARG A 129 12.11 -0.17 -11.05
N ARG A 130 11.27 -0.33 -12.06
CA ARG A 130 11.09 0.70 -13.10
C ARG A 130 10.21 1.86 -12.63
N LEU A 131 9.27 1.58 -11.73
CA LEU A 131 8.27 2.54 -11.26
C LEU A 131 8.77 3.40 -10.09
N SER A 132 9.68 2.89 -9.26
CA SER A 132 10.20 3.61 -8.10
C SER A 132 11.65 3.22 -7.78
N PRO A 133 12.48 4.17 -7.33
CA PRO A 133 13.77 3.87 -6.73
C PRO A 133 13.63 3.29 -5.31
N HIS A 134 12.47 3.39 -4.68
CA HIS A 134 12.20 2.90 -3.34
C HIS A 134 11.40 1.60 -3.41
N VAL A 135 12.09 0.46 -3.35
CA VAL A 135 11.48 -0.87 -3.43
C VAL A 135 11.99 -1.75 -2.31
N LEU A 136 11.09 -2.35 -1.56
CA LEU A 136 11.37 -3.47 -0.66
C LEU A 136 10.79 -4.75 -1.25
N GLU A 137 11.64 -5.64 -1.73
CA GLU A 137 11.26 -6.98 -2.16
C GLU A 137 11.70 -7.99 -1.11
N VAL A 138 10.75 -8.77 -0.58
CA VAL A 138 11.01 -9.79 0.43
C VAL A 138 11.04 -11.16 -0.25
N PRO A 139 12.18 -11.89 -0.22
CA PRO A 139 12.26 -13.22 -0.78
C PRO A 139 11.24 -14.17 -0.14
N ASP A 140 10.61 -15.00 -0.97
CA ASP A 140 9.64 -16.04 -0.60
C ASP A 140 8.37 -15.54 0.14
N ALA A 141 8.19 -14.23 0.30
CA ALA A 141 6.98 -13.70 0.90
C ALA A 141 5.81 -13.75 -0.09
N ASP A 142 4.65 -14.17 0.41
CA ASP A 142 3.40 -14.22 -0.33
C ASP A 142 2.65 -12.87 -0.33
N HIS A 143 1.43 -12.85 -0.86
CA HIS A 143 0.58 -11.65 -0.92
C HIS A 143 0.20 -11.08 0.46
N SER A 144 0.34 -11.84 1.53
CA SER A 144 0.14 -11.40 2.92
C SER A 144 1.45 -11.07 3.64
N MET A 145 2.58 -11.11 2.93
CA MET A 145 3.94 -10.97 3.46
C MET A 145 4.31 -12.09 4.45
N LEU A 146 3.69 -13.25 4.33
CA LEU A 146 4.10 -14.45 5.05
C LEU A 146 5.19 -15.18 4.29
N VAL A 147 6.19 -15.66 5.02
CA VAL A 147 7.35 -16.39 4.50
C VAL A 147 7.29 -17.83 4.97
N PRO A 148 7.59 -18.84 4.14
CA PRO A 148 7.61 -20.25 4.56
C PRO A 148 8.52 -20.53 5.75
N GLY A 149 8.14 -21.50 6.58
CA GLY A 149 8.91 -21.93 7.75
C GLY A 149 8.38 -21.36 9.07
N PRO A 150 9.24 -21.21 10.08
CA PRO A 150 8.82 -20.68 11.38
C PRO A 150 8.22 -19.28 11.26
N LEU A 151 7.14 -19.00 12.01
CA LEU A 151 6.45 -17.70 11.96
C LEU A 151 7.37 -16.52 12.30
N ALA A 152 8.44 -16.74 13.05
CA ALA A 152 9.46 -15.73 13.33
C ALA A 152 10.04 -15.08 12.06
N ARG A 153 10.20 -15.84 10.97
CA ARG A 153 10.66 -15.30 9.67
C ARG A 153 9.68 -14.30 9.07
N SER A 154 8.38 -14.56 9.22
CA SER A 154 7.34 -13.62 8.79
C SER A 154 7.30 -12.37 9.69
N ALA A 155 7.57 -12.51 10.98
CA ALA A 155 7.70 -11.37 11.90
C ALA A 155 8.92 -10.51 11.55
N GLU A 156 10.05 -11.11 11.14
CA GLU A 156 11.22 -10.39 10.64
C GLU A 156 10.90 -9.64 9.34
N ALA A 157 10.16 -10.27 8.41
CA ALA A 157 9.70 -9.63 7.19
C ALA A 157 8.81 -8.41 7.49
N LEU A 158 7.88 -8.54 8.44
CA LEU A 158 7.06 -7.43 8.94
C LEU A 158 7.91 -6.30 9.52
N GLY A 159 8.93 -6.63 10.32
CA GLY A 159 9.88 -5.65 10.86
C GLY A 159 10.62 -4.88 9.75
N ARG A 160 11.05 -5.56 8.69
CA ARG A 160 11.67 -4.91 7.52
C ARG A 160 10.71 -3.97 6.80
N VAL A 161 9.43 -4.33 6.67
CA VAL A 161 8.40 -3.45 6.10
C VAL A 161 8.26 -2.18 6.94
N CYS A 162 8.15 -2.32 8.27
CA CYS A 162 8.04 -1.17 9.16
C CYS A 162 9.25 -0.24 9.02
N THR A 163 10.47 -0.79 9.05
CA THR A 163 11.70 0.00 8.87
C THR A 163 11.71 0.74 7.53
N ALA A 164 11.35 0.05 6.44
CA ALA A 164 11.30 0.67 5.12
C ALA A 164 10.28 1.83 5.04
N VAL A 165 9.14 1.68 5.70
CA VAL A 165 8.13 2.75 5.78
C VAL A 165 8.65 3.92 6.61
N GLU A 166 9.22 3.65 7.80
CA GLU A 166 9.78 4.69 8.66
C GLU A 166 10.87 5.49 7.96
N ASP A 167 11.80 4.82 7.28
CA ASP A 167 12.89 5.47 6.53
C ASP A 167 12.36 6.28 5.34
N PHE A 168 11.34 5.75 4.66
CA PHE A 168 10.72 6.44 3.53
C PHE A 168 9.99 7.72 3.94
N VAL A 169 9.36 7.80 5.11
CA VAL A 169 8.53 8.95 5.51
C VAL A 169 9.29 10.02 6.32
N ARG A 170 10.50 9.73 6.77
CA ARG A 170 11.41 10.73 7.36
C ARG A 170 11.92 11.69 6.31
#